data_6d7f8caf904185e2fa7c62fb8eb6138e
#
_entry.id   6d7f8caf904185e2fa7c62fb8eb6138e
#
_cell.length_a   1.000
_cell.length_b   1.000
_cell.length_c   1.000
_cell.angle_alpha   90.00
_cell.angle_beta   90.00
_cell.angle_gamma   90.00
#
_symmetry.space_group_name_H-M   'P 1'
#
loop_
_entity.id
_entity.type
_entity.pdbx_description
1 polymer ?
#
loop_
_entity_poly.entity_id
_entity_poly.type
_entity_poly.pdbx_seq_one_letter_code
_entity_poly.pdbx_strand_id
1 'polypeptide(L)'
;MSIFPSRSKLTEDLRNSRRKCFIACDFSPPKLDNPQGLKLATSLNPDMFSVSYNPGQSVKLNPVFASFWIQNETKISSAFTLATGNMTPRCLEKLLLNAHVLGLTNAVFVMGDASSKTISATKALELTARMNFGLDVRNNQL
;
A
#
# COMPACT_ATOMS: atom_id res chain seq x y z
N MET A 1 16.37 -0.83 7.82
CA MET A 1 15.76 -0.23 9.02
C MET A 1 14.90 0.96 8.58
N SER A 2 13.66 1.04 9.04
CA SER A 2 12.80 2.18 8.71
C SER A 2 13.22 3.41 9.53
N ILE A 3 13.12 4.60 8.95
CA ILE A 3 13.41 5.87 9.63
C ILE A 3 12.19 6.30 10.47
N PHE A 4 11.00 5.92 10.03
CA PHE A 4 9.76 6.23 10.71
C PHE A 4 9.20 5.02 11.47
N PRO A 5 8.46 5.23 12.57
CA PRO A 5 7.86 4.12 13.32
C PRO A 5 6.88 3.34 12.43
N SER A 6 7.08 2.03 12.39
CA SER A 6 6.16 1.12 11.70
C SER A 6 4.87 0.95 12.51
N ARG A 7 3.75 0.80 11.82
CA ARG A 7 2.49 0.34 12.42
C ARG A 7 2.42 -1.18 12.38
N SER A 8 1.47 -1.73 13.14
CA SER A 8 1.20 -3.16 13.12
C SER A 8 0.87 -3.66 11.70
N LYS A 9 1.25 -4.90 11.43
CA LYS A 9 0.86 -5.55 10.18
C LYS A 9 -0.65 -5.82 10.20
N LEU A 10 -1.32 -5.61 9.09
CA LEU A 10 -2.75 -5.89 8.95
C LEU A 10 -3.12 -7.30 9.42
N THR A 11 -2.27 -8.29 9.13
CA THR A 11 -2.46 -9.67 9.57
C THR A 11 -2.48 -9.83 11.09
N GLU A 12 -1.72 -9.03 11.81
CA GLU A 12 -1.71 -9.00 13.28
C GLU A 12 -2.96 -8.33 13.82
N ASP A 13 -3.36 -7.22 13.23
CA ASP A 13 -4.57 -6.50 13.60
C ASP A 13 -5.83 -7.35 13.41
N LEU A 14 -5.92 -8.06 12.27
CA LEU A 14 -7.03 -8.99 11.99
C LEU A 14 -7.08 -10.16 12.97
N ARG A 15 -5.94 -10.71 13.38
CA ARG A 15 -5.87 -11.81 14.36
C ARG A 15 -6.27 -11.36 15.75
N ASN A 16 -5.86 -10.15 16.12
CA ASN A 16 -6.07 -9.61 17.47
C ASN A 16 -7.43 -8.91 17.60
N SER A 17 -8.11 -8.66 16.49
CA SER A 17 -9.43 -8.03 16.48
C SER A 17 -10.48 -8.95 17.10
N ARG A 18 -11.09 -8.51 18.20
CA ARG A 18 -12.27 -9.14 18.78
C ARG A 18 -13.57 -8.73 18.09
N ARG A 19 -13.49 -7.86 17.08
CA ARG A 19 -14.65 -7.35 16.35
C ARG A 19 -15.09 -8.36 15.31
N LYS A 20 -16.42 -8.50 15.13
CA LYS A 20 -17.01 -9.32 14.07
C LYS A 20 -16.89 -8.70 12.67
N CYS A 21 -16.59 -7.41 12.58
CA CYS A 21 -16.46 -6.67 11.34
C CYS A 21 -15.22 -5.80 11.38
N PHE A 22 -14.44 -5.84 10.29
CA PHE A 22 -13.27 -4.99 10.06
C PHE A 22 -13.58 -4.10 8.86
N ILE A 23 -13.47 -2.78 9.04
CA ILE A 23 -13.82 -1.79 8.03
C ILE A 23 -12.54 -1.25 7.39
N ALA A 24 -12.34 -1.58 6.12
CA ALA A 24 -11.31 -0.95 5.30
C ALA A 24 -11.93 0.16 4.45
N CYS A 25 -11.35 1.35 4.49
CA CYS A 25 -11.75 2.47 3.64
C CYS A 25 -10.84 2.53 2.42
N ASP A 26 -11.39 2.36 1.22
CA ASP A 26 -10.64 2.59 -0.01
C ASP A 26 -10.48 4.09 -0.24
N PHE A 27 -9.24 4.53 -0.42
CA PHE A 27 -8.88 5.91 -0.59
C PHE A 27 -8.15 6.12 -1.92
N SER A 28 -8.74 6.93 -2.78
CA SER A 28 -8.13 7.31 -4.05
C SER A 28 -7.21 8.51 -3.84
N PRO A 29 -5.90 8.41 -4.12
CA PRO A 29 -5.00 9.55 -4.01
C PRO A 29 -5.49 10.72 -4.85
N PRO A 30 -5.37 11.96 -4.36
CA PRO A 30 -5.79 13.14 -5.10
C PRO A 30 -4.91 13.35 -6.34
N LYS A 31 -5.45 14.09 -7.31
CA LYS A 31 -4.69 14.58 -8.45
C LYS A 31 -3.72 15.68 -8.01
N LEU A 32 -2.73 15.97 -8.87
CA LEU A 32 -1.66 16.92 -8.59
C LEU A 32 -2.17 18.35 -8.32
N ASP A 33 -3.29 18.73 -8.92
CA ASP A 33 -3.93 20.04 -8.80
C ASP A 33 -4.69 20.23 -7.47
N ASN A 34 -4.95 19.16 -6.73
CA ASN A 34 -5.66 19.22 -5.46
C ASN A 34 -5.05 18.34 -4.35
N PRO A 35 -3.83 18.66 -3.87
CA PRO A 35 -3.18 17.89 -2.80
C PRO A 35 -3.95 17.93 -1.48
N GLN A 36 -4.81 18.94 -1.28
CA GLN A 36 -5.67 19.05 -0.09
C GLN A 36 -6.66 17.89 0.05
N GLY A 37 -6.91 17.15 -1.04
CA GLY A 37 -7.74 15.93 -1.01
C GLY A 37 -7.24 14.87 -0.02
N LEU A 38 -5.94 14.84 0.33
CA LEU A 38 -5.43 13.96 1.38
C LEU A 38 -6.07 14.24 2.75
N LYS A 39 -6.41 15.48 3.05
CA LYS A 39 -7.02 15.85 4.33
C LYS A 39 -8.40 15.23 4.57
N LEU A 40 -9.07 14.75 3.51
CA LEU A 40 -10.34 14.04 3.67
C LEU A 40 -10.18 12.77 4.50
N ALA A 41 -9.01 12.12 4.45
CA ALA A 41 -8.74 10.94 5.25
C ALA A 41 -8.82 11.22 6.76
N THR A 42 -8.48 12.44 7.21
CA THR A 42 -8.48 12.79 8.64
C THR A 42 -9.89 12.90 9.23
N SER A 43 -10.92 13.01 8.40
CA SER A 43 -12.33 13.03 8.84
C SER A 43 -12.93 11.63 8.96
N LEU A 44 -12.21 10.59 8.57
CA LEU A 44 -12.66 9.20 8.56
C LEU A 44 -11.97 8.41 9.67
N ASN A 45 -12.66 7.40 10.19
CA ASN A 45 -12.12 6.55 11.26
C ASN A 45 -12.37 5.05 10.95
N PRO A 46 -11.82 4.52 9.85
CA PRO A 46 -11.88 3.08 9.55
C PRO A 46 -10.89 2.30 10.42
N ASP A 47 -10.94 0.99 10.36
CA ASP A 47 -9.92 0.12 10.95
C ASP A 47 -8.62 0.14 10.13
N MET A 48 -8.71 0.42 8.82
CA MET A 48 -7.58 0.52 7.90
C MET A 48 -7.93 1.39 6.69
N PHE A 49 -6.92 2.06 6.12
CA PHE A 49 -7.02 2.65 4.78
C PHE A 49 -6.39 1.73 3.73
N SER A 50 -7.07 1.59 2.59
CA SER A 50 -6.53 0.97 1.37
C SER A 50 -6.33 2.05 0.32
N VAL A 51 -5.08 2.34 -0.03
CA VAL A 51 -4.76 3.44 -0.96
C VAL A 51 -4.54 2.89 -2.35
N SER A 52 -5.39 3.27 -3.28
CA SER A 52 -5.39 2.75 -4.65
C SER A 52 -4.27 3.34 -5.52
N TYR A 53 -3.85 2.58 -6.55
CA TYR A 53 -2.84 3.00 -7.52
C TYR A 53 -3.52 3.58 -8.76
N ASN A 54 -3.27 4.86 -9.04
CA ASN A 54 -3.69 5.58 -10.26
C ASN A 54 -5.06 5.14 -10.83
N PRO A 55 -6.14 5.11 -10.05
CA PRO A 55 -7.43 4.69 -10.57
C PRO A 55 -7.84 5.61 -11.73
N GLY A 56 -8.32 5.02 -12.83
CA GLY A 56 -8.72 5.74 -14.03
C GLY A 56 -7.54 6.28 -14.88
N GLN A 57 -6.34 5.74 -14.73
CA GLN A 57 -5.13 6.08 -15.51
C GLN A 57 -4.74 7.57 -15.47
N SER A 58 -5.28 8.33 -14.53
CA SER A 58 -4.91 9.73 -14.34
C SER A 58 -3.68 9.87 -13.45
N VAL A 59 -2.88 10.92 -13.68
CA VAL A 59 -1.74 11.24 -12.82
C VAL A 59 -2.25 11.65 -11.44
N LYS A 60 -1.88 10.87 -10.43
CA LYS A 60 -2.25 11.09 -9.03
C LYS A 60 -1.01 11.00 -8.15
N LEU A 61 -1.14 11.39 -6.89
CA LEU A 61 -0.08 11.19 -5.92
C LEU A 61 0.29 9.72 -5.83
N ASN A 62 1.58 9.47 -5.63
CA ASN A 62 2.10 8.11 -5.45
C ASN A 62 1.41 7.44 -4.24
N PRO A 63 0.89 6.21 -4.35
CA PRO A 63 0.18 5.54 -3.28
C PRO A 63 1.06 5.28 -2.05
N VAL A 64 2.36 5.07 -2.21
CA VAL A 64 3.30 4.93 -1.09
C VAL A 64 3.37 6.23 -0.28
N PHE A 65 3.51 7.37 -0.96
CA PHE A 65 3.50 8.68 -0.29
C PHE A 65 2.15 8.97 0.37
N ALA A 66 1.04 8.74 -0.34
CA ALA A 66 -0.30 8.97 0.19
C ALA A 66 -0.58 8.10 1.41
N SER A 67 -0.21 6.82 1.38
CA SER A 67 -0.33 5.90 2.52
C SER A 67 0.50 6.35 3.71
N PHE A 68 1.73 6.79 3.49
CA PHE A 68 2.58 7.33 4.55
C PHE A 68 1.94 8.55 5.21
N TRP A 69 1.50 9.51 4.40
CA TRP A 69 0.87 10.72 4.90
C TRP A 69 -0.38 10.40 5.73
N ILE A 70 -1.28 9.56 5.18
CA ILE A 70 -2.51 9.15 5.86
C ILE A 70 -2.19 8.45 7.18
N GLN A 71 -1.27 7.48 7.18
CA GLN A 71 -0.88 6.75 8.38
C GLN A 71 -0.25 7.67 9.43
N ASN A 72 0.54 8.64 9.00
CA ASN A 72 1.19 9.60 9.91
C ASN A 72 0.18 10.56 10.55
N GLU A 73 -0.79 11.05 9.78
CA GLU A 73 -1.79 12.01 10.27
C GLU A 73 -2.90 11.34 11.10
N THR A 74 -3.43 10.22 10.60
CA THR A 74 -4.59 9.57 11.24
C THR A 74 -4.20 8.59 12.34
N LYS A 75 -2.95 8.13 12.35
CA LYS A 75 -2.46 7.02 13.20
C LYS A 75 -3.14 5.67 12.92
N ILE A 76 -3.87 5.55 11.83
CA ILE A 76 -4.53 4.33 11.37
C ILE A 76 -3.62 3.63 10.35
N SER A 77 -3.52 2.31 10.43
CA SER A 77 -2.74 1.52 9.47
C SER A 77 -3.21 1.75 8.04
N SER A 78 -2.26 1.86 7.13
CA SER A 78 -2.54 2.05 5.71
C SER A 78 -1.86 0.97 4.87
N ALA A 79 -2.58 0.45 3.88
CA ALA A 79 -2.04 -0.40 2.84
C ALA A 79 -1.97 0.38 1.52
N PHE A 80 -0.84 0.31 0.84
CA PHE A 80 -0.69 0.89 -0.50
C PHE A 80 -0.83 -0.18 -1.57
N THR A 81 -1.56 0.14 -2.63
CA THR A 81 -1.74 -0.76 -3.78
C THR A 81 -0.73 -0.42 -4.88
N LEU A 82 -0.13 -1.42 -5.49
CA LEU A 82 0.73 -1.29 -6.66
C LEU A 82 0.17 -2.13 -7.81
N ALA A 83 -0.11 -1.47 -8.94
CA ALA A 83 -0.49 -2.14 -10.19
C ALA A 83 0.78 -2.53 -10.95
N THR A 84 1.19 -3.79 -10.82
CA THR A 84 2.51 -4.28 -11.26
C THR A 84 2.60 -4.53 -12.76
N GLY A 85 1.46 -4.64 -13.46
CA GLY A 85 1.42 -4.95 -14.88
C GLY A 85 2.22 -3.99 -15.79
N ASN A 86 2.35 -2.74 -15.40
CA ASN A 86 3.12 -1.72 -16.14
C ASN A 86 4.46 -1.36 -15.47
N MET A 87 4.89 -2.12 -14.45
CA MET A 87 6.11 -1.81 -13.71
C MET A 87 7.28 -2.67 -14.20
N THR A 88 8.47 -2.07 -14.22
CA THR A 88 9.72 -2.84 -14.29
C THR A 88 10.10 -3.32 -12.89
N PRO A 89 10.88 -4.43 -12.76
CA PRO A 89 11.39 -4.87 -11.45
C PRO A 89 12.09 -3.77 -10.67
N ARG A 90 12.92 -2.97 -11.35
CA ARG A 90 13.63 -1.85 -10.72
C ARG A 90 12.68 -0.77 -10.20
N CYS A 91 11.58 -0.49 -10.89
CA CYS A 91 10.57 0.46 -10.43
C CYS A 91 9.88 -0.06 -9.17
N LEU A 92 9.49 -1.33 -9.17
CA LEU A 92 8.87 -1.98 -8.02
C LEU A 92 9.80 -1.98 -6.80
N GLU A 93 11.07 -2.36 -6.98
CA GLU A 93 12.07 -2.36 -5.91
C GLU A 93 12.26 -0.98 -5.28
N LYS A 94 12.31 0.07 -6.09
CA LYS A 94 12.40 1.46 -5.60
C LYS A 94 11.20 1.85 -4.75
N LEU A 95 9.99 1.50 -5.18
CA LEU A 95 8.76 1.81 -4.44
C LEU A 95 8.71 1.06 -3.11
N LEU A 96 9.09 -0.21 -3.11
CA LEU A 96 9.15 -1.03 -1.90
C LEU A 96 10.22 -0.53 -0.92
N LEU A 97 11.39 -0.12 -1.41
CA LEU A 97 12.42 0.50 -0.58
C LEU A 97 11.92 1.78 0.08
N ASN A 98 11.24 2.65 -0.69
CA ASN A 98 10.65 3.86 -0.14
C ASN A 98 9.60 3.55 0.93
N ALA A 99 8.72 2.58 0.66
CA ALA A 99 7.70 2.16 1.61
C ALA A 99 8.33 1.63 2.92
N HIS A 100 9.38 0.82 2.81
CA HIS A 100 10.12 0.30 3.97
C HIS A 100 10.73 1.42 4.82
N VAL A 101 11.44 2.37 4.19
CA VAL A 101 12.06 3.53 4.87
C VAL A 101 11.00 4.37 5.58
N LEU A 102 9.82 4.53 4.97
CA LEU A 102 8.69 5.27 5.53
C LEU A 102 7.90 4.50 6.61
N GLY A 103 8.29 3.28 6.93
CA GLY A 103 7.62 2.47 7.96
C GLY A 103 6.28 1.88 7.54
N LEU A 104 6.01 1.78 6.22
CA LEU A 104 4.82 1.11 5.71
C LEU A 104 5.04 -0.40 5.68
N THR A 105 4.08 -1.15 6.22
CA THR A 105 4.18 -2.60 6.41
C THR A 105 3.16 -3.40 5.59
N ASN A 106 2.19 -2.72 4.96
CA ASN A 106 1.10 -3.37 4.24
C ASN A 106 1.09 -2.95 2.77
N ALA A 107 1.24 -3.92 1.88
CA ALA A 107 1.20 -3.72 0.44
C ALA A 107 0.19 -4.66 -0.23
N VAL A 108 -0.50 -4.17 -1.25
CA VAL A 108 -1.40 -4.93 -2.10
C VAL A 108 -0.86 -4.90 -3.53
N PHE A 109 -0.65 -6.07 -4.13
CA PHE A 109 -0.21 -6.18 -5.52
C PHE A 109 -1.37 -6.62 -6.39
N VAL A 110 -1.64 -5.84 -7.43
CA VAL A 110 -2.64 -6.14 -8.45
C VAL A 110 -2.00 -6.06 -9.83
N MET A 111 -2.54 -6.79 -10.80
CA MET A 111 -2.06 -6.71 -12.19
C MET A 111 -2.36 -5.35 -12.81
N GLY A 112 -3.51 -4.76 -12.46
CA GLY A 112 -4.03 -3.56 -13.14
C GLY A 112 -4.56 -3.86 -14.54
N ASP A 113 -5.03 -2.82 -15.23
CA ASP A 113 -5.65 -2.89 -16.56
C ASP A 113 -4.63 -2.82 -17.70
N ALA A 114 -3.37 -3.09 -17.43
CA ALA A 114 -2.30 -2.96 -18.40
C ALA A 114 -2.42 -3.97 -19.54
N SER A 115 -2.22 -3.51 -20.77
CA SER A 115 -2.12 -4.36 -21.96
C SER A 115 -0.83 -5.18 -21.98
N SER A 116 0.26 -4.68 -21.40
CA SER A 116 1.52 -5.39 -21.23
C SER A 116 1.67 -5.86 -19.78
N LYS A 117 1.63 -7.17 -19.56
CA LYS A 117 1.77 -7.78 -18.22
C LYS A 117 3.24 -8.02 -17.90
N THR A 118 3.97 -6.98 -17.51
CA THR A 118 5.42 -7.06 -17.28
C THR A 118 5.76 -7.85 -16.00
N ILE A 119 5.04 -7.60 -14.90
CA ILE A 119 5.24 -8.29 -13.64
C ILE A 119 3.91 -8.82 -13.13
N SER A 120 3.80 -10.15 -12.93
CA SER A 120 2.65 -10.74 -12.26
C SER A 120 2.63 -10.41 -10.76
N ALA A 121 1.46 -10.44 -10.13
CA ALA A 121 1.37 -10.26 -8.68
C ALA A 121 2.23 -11.28 -7.91
N THR A 122 2.27 -12.54 -8.36
CA THR A 122 3.15 -13.57 -7.79
C THR A 122 4.63 -13.18 -7.88
N LYS A 123 5.06 -12.67 -9.05
CA LYS A 123 6.44 -12.22 -9.24
C LYS A 123 6.78 -11.02 -8.36
N ALA A 124 5.82 -10.11 -8.15
CA ALA A 124 5.99 -8.99 -7.24
C ALA A 124 6.19 -9.46 -5.79
N LEU A 125 5.44 -10.47 -5.35
CA LEU A 125 5.62 -11.09 -4.02
C LEU A 125 7.00 -11.74 -3.88
N GLU A 126 7.47 -12.47 -4.89
CA GLU A 126 8.81 -13.08 -4.89
C GLU A 126 9.92 -12.03 -4.79
N LEU A 127 9.83 -10.94 -5.56
CA LEU A 127 10.78 -9.84 -5.51
C LEU A 127 10.79 -9.18 -4.12
N THR A 128 9.61 -8.95 -3.55
CA THR A 128 9.46 -8.38 -2.20
C THR A 128 10.10 -9.28 -1.14
N ALA A 129 9.89 -10.59 -1.22
CA ALA A 129 10.50 -11.56 -0.32
C ALA A 129 12.03 -11.55 -0.39
N ARG A 130 12.59 -11.43 -1.60
CA ARG A 130 14.06 -11.35 -1.81
C ARG A 130 14.70 -10.11 -1.21
N MET A 131 13.98 -9.00 -1.15
CA MET A 131 14.47 -7.75 -0.55
C MET A 131 14.64 -7.85 0.97
N ASN A 132 14.10 -8.89 1.59
CA ASN A 132 14.26 -9.23 3.01
C ASN A 132 14.00 -8.08 3.99
N PHE A 133 12.95 -7.32 3.74
CA PHE A 133 12.53 -6.22 4.64
C PHE A 133 11.84 -6.71 5.91
N GLY A 134 11.99 -7.98 6.29
CA GLY A 134 11.27 -8.58 7.41
C GLY A 134 9.77 -8.77 7.13
N LEU A 135 9.39 -8.80 5.85
CA LEU A 135 8.02 -9.06 5.43
C LEU A 135 7.71 -10.54 5.61
N ASP A 136 6.65 -10.82 6.33
CA ASP A 136 6.07 -12.16 6.43
C ASP A 136 5.30 -12.46 5.13
N VAL A 137 6.02 -12.93 4.12
CA VAL A 137 5.42 -13.32 2.84
C VAL A 137 4.78 -14.69 3.02
N ARG A 138 3.52 -14.72 3.38
CA ARG A 138 2.76 -15.97 3.34
C ARG A 138 2.28 -16.20 1.91
N ASN A 139 2.84 -17.23 1.28
CA ASN A 139 2.25 -17.86 0.13
C ASN A 139 0.89 -18.46 0.57
N ASN A 140 -0.19 -17.71 0.43
CA ASN A 140 -1.49 -18.32 0.34
C ASN A 140 -1.59 -18.96 -1.05
N GLN A 141 -1.10 -20.19 -1.17
CA GLN A 141 -1.58 -21.07 -2.21
C GLN A 141 -3.04 -21.40 -1.84
N LEU A 142 -3.95 -20.74 -2.50
CA LEU A 142 -5.32 -21.21 -2.63
C LEU A 142 -5.38 -22.31 -3.68
#